data_f357cee5b49766559f85e9b410efeb8a
#
_entry.id   f357cee5b49766559f85e9b410efeb8a
#
_cell.length_a   1.000
_cell.length_b   1.000
_cell.length_c   1.000
_cell.angle_alpha   90.00
_cell.angle_beta   90.00
_cell.angle_gamma   90.00
#
_symmetry.space_group_name_H-M   'P 1'
#
loop_
_entity.id
_entity.type
_entity.pdbx_description
1 polymer ?
#
loop_
_entity_poly.entity_id
_entity_poly.type
_entity_poly.pdbx_seq_one_letter_code
_entity_poly.pdbx_strand_id
1 'polypeptide(L)'
;MTTQKQTIANYLNAQQSTGPVSVDGKAVVAKNALKHGIFSKQILLEGESKKDFESFKNEFYTQFSPEGFLEQLLCERALSAAWRLSRITKMETLLIDHTAKKTYSNRSISEVLSGRHGEELMLLSRYEITLEKILFRSLGELRNLQMARSLEQAIPITEIGFVPQKITDVSI
;
A
#
# COMPACT_ATOMS: atom_id res chain seq x y z
N MET A 1 -23.91 -7.81 -2.29
CA MET A 1 -24.12 -8.79 -3.37
C MET A 1 -24.50 -8.04 -4.64
N THR A 2 -23.82 -8.29 -5.75
CA THR A 2 -24.13 -7.69 -7.05
C THR A 2 -25.41 -8.32 -7.61
N THR A 3 -26.32 -7.50 -8.11
CA THR A 3 -27.56 -8.01 -8.73
C THR A 3 -27.27 -8.64 -10.09
N GLN A 4 -28.11 -9.58 -10.55
CA GLN A 4 -27.96 -10.20 -11.89
C GLN A 4 -27.87 -9.16 -13.01
N LYS A 5 -28.64 -8.07 -12.92
CA LYS A 5 -28.60 -6.96 -13.90
C LYS A 5 -27.22 -6.27 -13.92
N GLN A 6 -26.61 -6.05 -12.75
CA GLN A 6 -25.25 -5.50 -12.65
C GLN A 6 -24.19 -6.45 -13.24
N THR A 7 -24.34 -7.76 -13.02
CA THR A 7 -23.42 -8.76 -13.57
C THR A 7 -23.48 -8.78 -15.11
N ILE A 8 -24.68 -8.74 -15.70
CA ILE A 8 -24.87 -8.69 -17.16
C ILE A 8 -24.32 -7.37 -17.73
N ALA A 9 -24.62 -6.23 -17.08
CA ALA A 9 -24.10 -4.93 -17.53
C ALA A 9 -22.57 -4.88 -17.46
N ASN A 10 -21.96 -5.40 -16.39
CA ASN A 10 -20.50 -5.48 -16.26
C ASN A 10 -19.87 -6.40 -17.32
N TYR A 11 -20.52 -7.52 -17.64
CA TYR A 11 -20.06 -8.43 -18.70
C TYR A 11 -20.08 -7.75 -20.09
N LEU A 12 -21.18 -7.05 -20.42
CA LEU A 12 -21.31 -6.32 -21.69
C LEU A 12 -20.31 -5.16 -21.76
N ASN A 13 -20.12 -4.40 -20.67
CA ASN A 13 -19.14 -3.33 -20.60
C ASN A 13 -17.69 -3.88 -20.71
N ALA A 14 -17.40 -5.04 -20.15
CA ALA A 14 -16.10 -5.68 -20.28
C ALA A 14 -15.79 -6.09 -21.72
N GLN A 15 -16.80 -6.51 -22.50
CA GLN A 15 -16.64 -6.82 -23.93
C GLN A 15 -16.42 -5.57 -24.80
N GLN A 16 -16.93 -4.42 -24.37
CA GLN A 16 -16.75 -3.12 -25.03
C GLN A 16 -15.50 -2.37 -24.53
N SER A 17 -14.84 -2.86 -23.48
CA SER A 17 -13.66 -2.21 -22.96
C SER A 17 -12.50 -2.37 -23.93
N THR A 18 -12.11 -1.27 -24.56
CA THR A 18 -10.99 -1.18 -25.51
C THR A 18 -9.65 -0.99 -24.78
N GLY A 19 -9.36 -1.86 -23.80
CA GLY A 19 -8.01 -1.91 -23.23
C GLY A 19 -6.97 -2.19 -24.33
N PRO A 20 -5.70 -1.77 -24.16
CA PRO A 20 -4.69 -1.93 -25.19
C PRO A 20 -4.47 -3.41 -25.49
N VAL A 21 -4.80 -3.81 -26.73
CA VAL A 21 -4.67 -5.20 -27.21
C VAL A 21 -3.27 -5.41 -27.82
N SER A 22 -2.70 -4.37 -28.44
CA SER A 22 -1.36 -4.42 -29.06
C SER A 22 -0.24 -4.38 -28.01
N VAL A 23 0.91 -4.98 -28.35
CA VAL A 23 2.11 -4.96 -27.50
C VAL A 23 2.55 -3.51 -27.24
N ASP A 24 2.54 -2.66 -28.27
CA ASP A 24 2.89 -1.25 -28.15
C ASP A 24 1.89 -0.48 -27.30
N GLY A 25 0.59 -0.74 -27.42
CA GLY A 25 -0.44 -0.15 -26.59
C GLY A 25 -0.30 -0.53 -25.11
N LYS A 26 0.04 -1.80 -24.84
CA LYS A 26 0.35 -2.27 -23.48
C LYS A 26 1.61 -1.60 -22.92
N ALA A 27 2.64 -1.40 -23.75
CA ALA A 27 3.86 -0.70 -23.35
C ALA A 27 3.60 0.79 -23.05
N VAL A 28 2.74 1.46 -23.84
CA VAL A 28 2.32 2.86 -23.59
C VAL A 28 1.54 2.96 -22.26
N VAL A 29 0.60 2.06 -21.99
CA VAL A 29 -0.16 2.06 -20.72
C VAL A 29 0.75 1.73 -19.54
N ALA A 30 1.68 0.78 -19.71
CA ALA A 30 2.70 0.49 -18.69
C ALA A 30 3.61 1.72 -18.44
N LYS A 31 3.99 2.47 -19.47
CA LYS A 31 4.72 3.73 -19.34
C LYS A 31 3.90 4.82 -18.64
N ASN A 32 2.60 4.90 -18.89
CA ASN A 32 1.72 5.85 -18.19
C ASN A 32 1.60 5.51 -16.70
N ALA A 33 1.57 4.23 -16.34
CA ALA A 33 1.64 3.79 -14.94
C ALA A 33 3.00 4.12 -14.30
N LEU A 34 4.08 4.12 -15.10
CA LEU A 34 5.44 4.50 -14.68
C LEU A 34 5.65 6.02 -14.62
N LYS A 35 4.84 6.82 -15.33
CA LYS A 35 5.02 8.28 -15.47
C LYS A 35 5.07 9.02 -14.13
N HIS A 36 4.38 8.49 -13.12
CA HIS A 36 4.41 9.01 -11.76
C HIS A 36 5.23 8.13 -10.80
N GLY A 37 5.73 6.96 -11.24
CA GLY A 37 6.55 6.04 -10.45
C GLY A 37 5.91 5.49 -9.17
N ILE A 38 4.64 5.82 -8.90
CA ILE A 38 3.95 5.53 -7.65
C ILE A 38 3.77 4.00 -7.45
N PHE A 39 3.49 3.28 -8.55
CA PHE A 39 3.39 1.81 -8.57
C PHE A 39 4.54 1.15 -9.35
N SER A 40 5.68 1.85 -9.49
CA SER A 40 6.87 1.25 -10.07
C SER A 40 7.26 -0.03 -9.33
N LYS A 41 7.78 -1.03 -10.06
CA LYS A 41 8.40 -2.21 -9.43
C LYS A 41 9.64 -1.82 -8.62
N GLN A 42 10.31 -0.73 -8.99
CA GLN A 42 11.41 -0.16 -8.23
C GLN A 42 10.87 0.72 -7.11
N ILE A 43 11.34 0.49 -5.89
CA ILE A 43 10.97 1.31 -4.72
C ILE A 43 11.58 2.70 -4.85
N LEU A 44 12.81 2.81 -5.31
CA LEU A 44 13.51 4.07 -5.57
C LEU A 44 13.37 4.50 -7.03
N LEU A 45 13.05 5.76 -7.25
CA LEU A 45 13.08 6.39 -8.56
C LEU A 45 14.43 7.06 -8.80
N GLU A 46 14.73 7.29 -10.09
CA GLU A 46 15.85 8.13 -10.49
C GLU A 46 15.68 9.54 -9.92
N GLY A 47 16.69 10.04 -9.20
CA GLY A 47 16.63 11.33 -8.49
C GLY A 47 16.22 11.25 -7.01
N GLU A 48 15.79 10.10 -6.49
CA GLU A 48 15.57 9.91 -5.07
C GLU A 48 16.87 9.57 -4.34
N SER A 49 17.03 10.07 -3.13
CA SER A 49 18.20 9.81 -2.29
C SER A 49 18.18 8.38 -1.74
N LYS A 50 19.12 7.56 -2.20
CA LYS A 50 19.32 6.21 -1.65
C LYS A 50 19.65 6.25 -0.16
N LYS A 51 20.39 7.25 0.28
CA LYS A 51 20.77 7.42 1.69
C LYS A 51 19.54 7.65 2.57
N ASP A 52 18.62 8.52 2.13
CA ASP A 52 17.41 8.83 2.89
C ASP A 52 16.48 7.61 2.95
N PHE A 53 16.39 6.85 1.86
CA PHE A 53 15.63 5.61 1.85
C PHE A 53 16.22 4.55 2.79
N GLU A 54 17.54 4.36 2.80
CA GLU A 54 18.18 3.41 3.70
C GLU A 54 18.03 3.83 5.18
N SER A 55 18.12 5.14 5.48
CA SER A 55 17.82 5.64 6.83
C SER A 55 16.39 5.33 7.24
N PHE A 56 15.44 5.68 6.37
CA PHE A 56 14.01 5.41 6.60
C PHE A 56 13.73 3.92 6.78
N LYS A 57 14.35 3.06 5.95
CA LYS A 57 14.24 1.60 6.06
C LYS A 57 14.76 1.11 7.41
N ASN A 58 15.95 1.56 7.82
CA ASN A 58 16.55 1.14 9.08
C ASN A 58 15.70 1.54 10.28
N GLU A 59 15.18 2.77 10.30
CA GLU A 59 14.27 3.23 11.34
C GLU A 59 13.00 2.40 11.40
N PHE A 60 12.42 2.09 10.23
CA PHE A 60 11.22 1.29 10.12
C PHE A 60 11.43 -0.15 10.65
N TYR A 61 12.54 -0.80 10.26
CA TYR A 61 12.88 -2.13 10.75
C TYR A 61 13.21 -2.15 12.24
N THR A 62 13.86 -1.11 12.74
CA THR A 62 14.14 -0.96 14.18
C THR A 62 12.84 -0.82 14.98
N GLN A 63 11.88 -0.05 14.47
CA GLN A 63 10.61 0.18 15.15
C GLN A 63 9.72 -1.07 15.20
N PHE A 64 9.63 -1.80 14.08
CA PHE A 64 8.73 -2.95 13.99
C PHE A 64 9.39 -4.28 14.32
N SER A 65 10.72 -4.37 14.30
CA SER A 65 11.51 -5.57 14.64
C SER A 65 10.88 -6.88 14.13
N PRO A 66 10.64 -7.02 12.81
CA PRO A 66 9.92 -8.16 12.27
C PRO A 66 10.75 -9.46 12.39
N GLU A 67 10.12 -10.51 12.89
CA GLU A 67 10.71 -11.84 13.02
C GLU A 67 10.05 -12.83 12.04
N GLY A 68 10.88 -13.66 11.40
CA GLY A 68 10.39 -14.62 10.44
C GLY A 68 9.94 -14.01 9.10
N PHE A 69 9.66 -14.89 8.15
CA PHE A 69 9.39 -14.50 6.76
C PHE A 69 8.12 -13.65 6.59
N LEU A 70 7.02 -14.03 7.26
CA LEU A 70 5.74 -13.35 7.07
C LEU A 70 5.75 -11.93 7.66
N GLU A 71 6.34 -11.74 8.83
CA GLU A 71 6.46 -10.41 9.42
C GLU A 71 7.37 -9.52 8.59
N GLN A 72 8.49 -10.07 8.05
CA GLN A 72 9.37 -9.35 7.15
C GLN A 72 8.66 -8.94 5.86
N LEU A 73 7.88 -9.84 5.25
CA LEU A 73 7.10 -9.54 4.04
C LEU A 73 6.08 -8.42 4.26
N LEU A 74 5.36 -8.45 5.40
CA LEU A 74 4.40 -7.40 5.75
C LEU A 74 5.10 -6.07 6.06
N CYS A 75 6.24 -6.12 6.75
CA CYS A 75 7.07 -4.96 7.05
C CYS A 75 7.59 -4.31 5.74
N GLU A 76 8.11 -5.08 4.80
CA GLU A 76 8.55 -4.57 3.48
C GLU A 76 7.40 -3.95 2.69
N ARG A 77 6.21 -4.56 2.73
CA ARG A 77 5.03 -4.03 2.07
C ARG A 77 4.59 -2.71 2.68
N ALA A 78 4.58 -2.61 4.01
CA ALA A 78 4.26 -1.38 4.73
C ALA A 78 5.31 -0.28 4.46
N LEU A 79 6.60 -0.61 4.53
CA LEU A 79 7.71 0.28 4.20
C LEU A 79 7.59 0.85 2.78
N SER A 80 7.31 -0.02 1.80
CA SER A 80 7.14 0.39 0.41
C SER A 80 5.96 1.35 0.23
N ALA A 81 4.84 1.10 0.91
CA ALA A 81 3.68 1.98 0.87
C ALA A 81 3.97 3.34 1.54
N ALA A 82 4.61 3.34 2.70
CA ALA A 82 4.97 4.56 3.44
C ALA A 82 5.96 5.44 2.65
N TRP A 83 6.99 4.84 2.03
CA TRP A 83 7.93 5.58 1.17
C TRP A 83 7.24 6.22 -0.02
N ARG A 84 6.32 5.51 -0.67
CA ARG A 84 5.54 6.03 -1.81
C ARG A 84 4.58 7.15 -1.39
N LEU A 85 4.00 7.07 -0.20
CA LEU A 85 3.17 8.15 0.36
C LEU A 85 3.97 9.45 0.53
N SER A 86 5.19 9.38 1.04
CA SER A 86 6.06 10.56 1.16
C SER A 86 6.37 11.20 -0.20
N ARG A 87 6.38 10.40 -1.27
CA ARG A 87 6.56 10.88 -2.66
C ARG A 87 5.33 11.65 -3.14
N ILE A 88 4.12 11.18 -2.83
CA ILE A 88 2.87 11.85 -3.23
C ILE A 88 2.85 13.27 -2.67
N THR A 89 3.12 13.44 -1.38
CA THR A 89 3.17 14.76 -0.74
C THR A 89 4.18 15.71 -1.43
N LYS A 90 5.36 15.20 -1.81
CA LYS A 90 6.35 15.98 -2.57
C LYS A 90 5.83 16.37 -3.97
N MET A 91 5.16 15.44 -4.65
CA MET A 91 4.58 15.70 -5.97
C MET A 91 3.46 16.73 -5.93
N GLU A 92 2.59 16.66 -4.93
CA GLU A 92 1.53 17.65 -4.72
C GLU A 92 2.13 19.05 -4.51
N THR A 93 3.13 19.16 -3.64
CA THR A 93 3.83 20.43 -3.39
C THR A 93 4.42 20.98 -4.68
N LEU A 94 5.11 20.16 -5.47
CA LEU A 94 5.70 20.59 -6.74
C LEU A 94 4.65 21.01 -7.78
N LEU A 95 3.52 20.32 -7.85
CA LEU A 95 2.41 20.69 -8.75
C LEU A 95 1.80 22.04 -8.37
N ILE A 96 1.57 22.26 -7.06
CA ILE A 96 1.03 23.51 -6.54
C ILE A 96 2.02 24.66 -6.78
N ASP A 97 3.30 24.46 -6.44
CA ASP A 97 4.35 25.47 -6.65
C ASP A 97 4.54 25.83 -8.12
N HIS A 98 4.54 24.83 -9.01
CA HIS A 98 4.69 25.06 -10.44
C HIS A 98 3.50 25.87 -10.99
N THR A 99 2.32 25.62 -10.49
CA THR A 99 1.11 26.35 -10.89
C THR A 99 1.11 27.75 -10.32
N ALA A 100 1.50 27.94 -9.06
CA ALA A 100 1.61 29.24 -8.42
C ALA A 100 2.64 30.15 -9.13
N LYS A 101 3.81 29.61 -9.51
CA LYS A 101 4.87 30.36 -10.20
C LYS A 101 4.53 30.74 -11.65
N LYS A 102 3.76 29.92 -12.37
CA LYS A 102 3.30 30.27 -13.74
C LYS A 102 2.23 31.35 -13.77
N THR A 103 1.60 31.61 -12.65
CA THR A 103 0.48 32.52 -12.55
C THR A 103 0.92 33.79 -11.83
N TYR A 104 1.59 34.69 -12.56
CA TYR A 104 1.91 36.06 -12.11
C TYR A 104 0.68 36.96 -11.90
N SER A 105 -0.50 36.43 -11.88
CA SER A 105 -1.76 37.13 -11.72
C SER A 105 -2.73 36.30 -10.90
N ASN A 106 -3.12 36.84 -9.77
CA ASN A 106 -4.32 36.65 -8.91
C ASN A 106 -5.30 35.47 -9.21
N ARG A 107 -4.82 34.34 -9.69
CA ARG A 107 -5.69 33.16 -9.89
C ARG A 107 -5.97 32.50 -8.55
N SER A 108 -7.25 32.29 -8.30
CA SER A 108 -7.76 31.58 -7.14
C SER A 108 -7.30 30.10 -7.16
N ILE A 109 -7.13 29.50 -5.99
CA ILE A 109 -6.91 28.04 -5.82
C ILE A 109 -7.96 27.24 -6.63
N SER A 110 -9.17 27.74 -6.78
CA SER A 110 -10.22 27.12 -7.60
C SER A 110 -9.84 27.00 -9.09
N GLU A 111 -9.08 27.93 -9.65
CA GLU A 111 -8.63 27.85 -11.05
C GLU A 111 -7.49 26.82 -11.23
N VAL A 112 -6.68 26.64 -10.19
CA VAL A 112 -5.65 25.56 -10.15
C VAL A 112 -6.33 24.19 -10.15
N LEU A 113 -7.41 24.06 -9.38
CA LEU A 113 -8.15 22.80 -9.23
C LEU A 113 -9.08 22.50 -10.42
N SER A 114 -9.46 23.50 -11.23
CA SER A 114 -10.37 23.32 -12.37
C SER A 114 -9.69 22.96 -13.69
N GLY A 115 -8.33 23.01 -13.75
CA GLY A 115 -7.56 22.72 -14.95
C GLY A 115 -6.93 21.32 -14.97
N ARG A 116 -6.02 21.12 -15.92
CA ARG A 116 -5.23 19.87 -16.09
C ARG A 116 -4.55 19.43 -14.80
N HIS A 117 -4.09 20.37 -13.99
CA HIS A 117 -3.46 20.09 -12.69
C HIS A 117 -4.46 19.57 -11.65
N GLY A 118 -5.73 19.95 -11.75
CA GLY A 118 -6.79 19.38 -10.92
C GLY A 118 -6.99 17.88 -11.15
N GLU A 119 -6.95 17.44 -12.41
CA GLU A 119 -7.00 16.00 -12.75
C GLU A 119 -5.79 15.25 -12.20
N GLU A 120 -4.60 15.84 -12.29
CA GLU A 120 -3.36 15.27 -11.75
C GLU A 120 -3.41 15.16 -10.21
N LEU A 121 -3.91 16.18 -9.51
CA LEU A 121 -4.12 16.16 -8.06
C LEU A 121 -5.17 15.12 -7.65
N MET A 122 -6.29 15.02 -8.37
CA MET A 122 -7.29 13.98 -8.12
C MET A 122 -6.71 12.56 -8.31
N LEU A 123 -5.82 12.38 -9.27
CA LEU A 123 -5.14 11.11 -9.50
C LEU A 123 -4.19 10.79 -8.33
N LEU A 124 -3.43 11.77 -7.85
CA LEU A 124 -2.56 11.61 -6.68
C LEU A 124 -3.37 11.24 -5.43
N SER A 125 -4.49 11.91 -5.16
CA SER A 125 -5.36 11.57 -4.03
C SER A 125 -5.91 10.13 -4.09
N ARG A 126 -6.23 9.62 -5.28
CA ARG A 126 -6.64 8.21 -5.43
C ARG A 126 -5.50 7.23 -5.11
N TYR A 127 -4.29 7.58 -5.51
CA TYR A 127 -3.10 6.78 -5.19
C TYR A 127 -2.80 6.82 -3.68
N GLU A 128 -2.91 7.99 -3.07
CA GLU A 128 -2.76 8.20 -1.64
C GLU A 128 -3.69 7.27 -0.85
N ILE A 129 -4.99 7.32 -1.10
CA ILE A 129 -5.98 6.46 -0.45
C ILE A 129 -5.64 4.97 -0.62
N THR A 130 -5.14 4.58 -1.80
CA THR A 130 -4.77 3.18 -2.08
C THR A 130 -3.55 2.76 -1.28
N LEU A 131 -2.52 3.62 -1.22
CA LEU A 131 -1.29 3.34 -0.48
C LEU A 131 -1.52 3.36 1.03
N GLU A 132 -2.37 4.27 1.53
CA GLU A 132 -2.79 4.28 2.94
C GLU A 132 -3.48 2.96 3.34
N LYS A 133 -4.42 2.48 2.52
CA LYS A 133 -5.07 1.18 2.75
C LYS A 133 -4.06 0.02 2.79
N ILE A 134 -3.07 0.04 1.90
CA ILE A 134 -2.01 -0.97 1.88
C ILE A 134 -1.17 -0.87 3.14
N LEU A 135 -0.76 0.34 3.52
CA LEU A 135 0.06 0.60 4.71
C LEU A 135 -0.65 0.13 5.98
N PHE A 136 -1.85 0.64 6.24
CA PHE A 136 -2.58 0.33 7.47
C PHE A 136 -2.98 -1.15 7.55
N ARG A 137 -3.36 -1.77 6.44
CA ARG A 137 -3.64 -3.20 6.41
C ARG A 137 -2.40 -4.02 6.71
N SER A 138 -1.26 -3.70 6.10
CA SER A 138 -0.01 -4.42 6.33
C SER A 138 0.47 -4.27 7.77
N LEU A 139 0.37 -3.07 8.36
CA LEU A 139 0.70 -2.83 9.77
C LEU A 139 -0.27 -3.52 10.72
N GLY A 140 -1.55 -3.58 10.39
CA GLY A 140 -2.55 -4.31 11.19
C GLY A 140 -2.25 -5.81 11.23
N GLU A 141 -2.01 -6.43 10.08
CA GLU A 141 -1.65 -7.85 10.00
C GLU A 141 -0.29 -8.15 10.68
N LEU A 142 0.70 -7.26 10.52
CA LEU A 142 1.99 -7.38 11.21
C LEU A 142 1.81 -7.38 12.73
N ARG A 143 1.02 -6.43 13.24
CA ARG A 143 0.70 -6.36 14.68
C ARG A 143 0.00 -7.62 15.17
N ASN A 144 -0.96 -8.16 14.41
CA ASN A 144 -1.67 -9.39 14.75
C ASN A 144 -0.70 -10.58 14.86
N LEU A 145 0.23 -10.74 13.91
CA LEU A 145 1.26 -11.78 13.96
C LEU A 145 2.17 -11.63 15.18
N GLN A 146 2.61 -10.41 15.47
CA GLN A 146 3.47 -10.12 16.62
C GLN A 146 2.74 -10.40 17.95
N MET A 147 1.46 -10.07 18.04
CA MET A 147 0.63 -10.41 19.22
C MET A 147 0.48 -11.92 19.38
N ALA A 148 0.18 -12.65 18.29
CA ALA A 148 0.08 -14.11 18.33
C ALA A 148 1.41 -14.74 18.82
N ARG A 149 2.54 -14.29 18.25
CA ARG A 149 3.88 -14.74 18.66
C ARG A 149 4.15 -14.46 20.15
N SER A 150 3.81 -13.28 20.63
CA SER A 150 4.02 -12.92 22.04
C SER A 150 3.16 -13.76 22.99
N LEU A 151 1.95 -14.12 22.58
CA LEU A 151 1.09 -15.02 23.34
C LEU A 151 1.63 -16.45 23.37
N GLU A 152 2.12 -16.96 22.23
CA GLU A 152 2.75 -18.29 22.16
C GLU A 152 4.00 -18.38 23.06
N GLN A 153 4.78 -17.31 23.14
CA GLN A 153 5.96 -17.24 24.02
C GLN A 153 5.58 -17.09 25.50
N ALA A 154 4.46 -16.46 25.79
CA ALA A 154 4.00 -16.22 27.17
C ALA A 154 3.33 -17.45 27.81
N ILE A 155 2.77 -18.37 27.00
CA ILE A 155 2.09 -19.59 27.49
C ILE A 155 3.05 -20.78 27.27
N PRO A 156 3.74 -21.29 28.32
CA PRO A 156 4.53 -22.49 28.16
C PRO A 156 3.61 -23.66 27.80
N ILE A 157 3.95 -24.37 26.71
CA ILE A 157 3.18 -25.49 26.14
C ILE A 157 2.87 -26.59 27.18
N THR A 158 3.62 -26.65 28.28
CA THR A 158 3.43 -27.56 29.39
C THR A 158 2.18 -27.28 30.19
N GLU A 159 1.55 -26.12 30.12
CA GLU A 159 0.34 -25.79 30.87
C GLU A 159 -0.97 -26.07 30.11
N ILE A 160 -0.90 -26.38 28.81
CA ILE A 160 -2.06 -26.78 28.00
C ILE A 160 -2.21 -28.33 27.97
N GLY A 161 -1.48 -29.02 28.83
CA GLY A 161 -1.50 -30.47 28.90
C GLY A 161 -2.79 -30.99 29.50
N PHE A 162 -3.54 -31.75 28.71
CA PHE A 162 -4.55 -32.67 29.18
C PHE A 162 -3.93 -33.55 30.28
N VAL A 163 -4.25 -33.34 31.54
CA VAL A 163 -3.82 -34.22 32.61
C VAL A 163 -4.64 -35.51 32.45
N PRO A 164 -4.04 -36.64 32.05
CA PRO A 164 -4.80 -37.89 31.98
C PRO A 164 -5.20 -38.25 33.40
N GLN A 165 -6.51 -38.27 33.67
CA GLN A 165 -7.03 -38.81 34.94
C GLN A 165 -6.57 -40.28 35.03
N LYS A 166 -5.76 -40.57 36.02
CA LYS A 166 -5.46 -41.95 36.39
C LYS A 166 -6.77 -42.60 36.75
N ILE A 167 -7.24 -43.54 35.93
CA ILE A 167 -8.29 -44.46 36.27
C ILE A 167 -7.69 -45.32 37.40
N THR A 168 -8.07 -45.03 38.60
CA THR A 168 -7.80 -45.94 39.74
C THR A 168 -8.68 -47.16 39.52
N ASP A 169 -8.04 -48.28 39.19
CA ASP A 169 -8.71 -49.60 39.16
C ASP A 169 -9.42 -49.84 40.48
N VAL A 170 -10.74 -49.90 40.41
CA VAL A 170 -11.57 -50.39 41.51
C VAL A 170 -11.42 -51.89 41.46
N SER A 171 -10.56 -52.43 42.34
CA SER A 171 -10.50 -53.86 42.63
C SER A 171 -11.80 -54.30 43.33
N ILE A 172 -12.49 -55.28 42.73
CA ILE A 172 -13.57 -56.05 43.29
C ILE A 172 -12.97 -57.16 44.10
#